data_41c5bd161c10246c7c1ebc63bd016d0a
#
_entry.id   41c5bd161c10246c7c1ebc63bd016d0a
#
_cell.length_a   1.000
_cell.length_b   1.000
_cell.length_c   1.000
_cell.angle_alpha   90.00
_cell.angle_beta   90.00
_cell.angle_gamma   90.00
#
_symmetry.space_group_name_H-M   'P 1'
#
loop_
_entity.id
_entity.type
_entity.pdbx_description
1 polymer ?
#
loop_
_entity_poly.entity_id
_entity_poly.type
_entity_poly.pdbx_seq_one_letter_code
_entity_poly.pdbx_strand_id
1 'polypeptide(L)'
;YEDGIFYENLSNLYSKGVEIVKSSTPVFVRENIFDFLRYIFDTPNNLNIRKILTIVKDLKKQFMMADIENISMTSSCSNYASKVIDDVNDVVTVKGAHFAVKAAAFHNYLLNKNSEYKIKYDTIKGGRIKYYYCNHPKNNVFGYMRSFHPYEITEKEGVKIDYDEQFDVCMLSVINRFLEPIGLPTIN
;
A
#
# COMPACT_ATOMS: atom_id res chain seq x y z
N TYR A 1 24.76 -12.04 -24.91
CA TYR A 1 24.41 -10.99 -23.95
C TYR A 1 25.68 -10.23 -23.68
N GLU A 2 25.82 -9.02 -24.24
CA GLU A 2 26.93 -8.13 -23.97
C GLU A 2 26.64 -7.41 -22.68
N ASP A 3 27.46 -7.68 -21.66
CA ASP A 3 27.25 -7.43 -20.25
C ASP A 3 27.14 -5.93 -19.85
N GLY A 4 27.34 -4.98 -20.74
CA GLY A 4 27.36 -3.55 -20.40
C GLY A 4 26.03 -2.82 -20.57
N ILE A 5 25.14 -3.29 -21.44
CA ILE A 5 23.94 -2.54 -21.83
C ILE A 5 22.77 -2.73 -20.86
N PHE A 6 22.78 -3.81 -20.09
CA PHE A 6 21.68 -4.13 -19.16
C PHE A 6 21.71 -3.27 -17.89
N TYR A 7 22.86 -2.74 -17.50
CA TYR A 7 23.05 -2.06 -16.20
C TYR A 7 22.98 -0.52 -16.28
N GLU A 8 23.23 0.09 -17.43
CA GLU A 8 23.15 1.55 -17.56
C GLU A 8 21.72 2.11 -17.62
N ASN A 9 20.72 1.27 -17.80
CA ASN A 9 19.33 1.67 -17.99
C ASN A 9 18.32 0.92 -17.11
N LEU A 10 18.60 0.72 -15.82
CA LEU A 10 17.57 0.25 -14.88
C LEU A 10 16.36 1.18 -14.81
N SER A 11 16.53 2.46 -15.16
CA SER A 11 15.43 3.40 -15.40
C SER A 11 14.57 3.06 -16.62
N ASN A 12 15.09 2.24 -17.55
CA ASN A 12 14.43 1.75 -18.75
C ASN A 12 14.16 0.23 -18.72
N LEU A 13 14.25 -0.39 -17.54
CA LEU A 13 13.81 -1.78 -17.37
C LEU A 13 12.32 -1.85 -17.70
N TYR A 14 12.04 -2.28 -18.92
CA TYR A 14 10.70 -2.57 -19.41
C TYR A 14 10.23 -3.85 -18.72
N SER A 15 9.80 -3.72 -17.47
CA SER A 15 9.32 -4.83 -16.64
C SER A 15 7.91 -5.21 -17.07
N LYS A 16 7.80 -5.80 -18.27
CA LYS A 16 6.54 -6.35 -18.76
C LYS A 16 6.20 -7.56 -17.89
N GLY A 17 5.12 -7.45 -17.12
CA GLY A 17 4.66 -8.55 -16.25
C GLY A 17 5.03 -8.44 -14.79
N VAL A 18 5.84 -7.48 -14.36
CA VAL A 18 6.15 -7.27 -12.94
C VAL A 18 5.13 -6.32 -12.32
N GLU A 19 4.54 -6.70 -11.19
CA GLU A 19 3.50 -5.91 -10.50
C GLU A 19 3.98 -4.52 -10.03
N ILE A 20 5.28 -4.28 -10.02
CA ILE A 20 5.94 -3.05 -9.58
C ILE A 20 5.45 -1.81 -10.35
N VAL A 21 5.12 -1.94 -11.63
CA VAL A 21 4.66 -0.83 -12.48
C VAL A 21 3.15 -0.59 -12.48
N LYS A 22 2.38 -1.39 -11.73
CA LYS A 22 0.93 -1.20 -11.66
C LYS A 22 0.60 0.10 -10.93
N SER A 23 -0.40 0.82 -11.42
CA SER A 23 -0.91 2.04 -10.78
C SER A 23 -1.53 1.81 -9.39
N SER A 24 -1.75 0.55 -9.00
CA SER A 24 -2.18 0.13 -7.65
C SER A 24 -1.02 0.06 -6.66
N THR A 25 0.21 -0.13 -7.12
CA THR A 25 1.41 -0.21 -6.28
C THR A 25 1.74 1.17 -5.72
N PRO A 26 2.02 1.30 -4.41
CA PRO A 26 2.44 2.56 -3.80
C PRO A 26 3.66 3.18 -4.50
N VAL A 27 3.72 4.51 -4.52
CA VAL A 27 4.84 5.26 -5.13
C VAL A 27 6.15 4.85 -4.49
N PHE A 28 6.20 4.80 -3.16
CA PHE A 28 7.40 4.39 -2.41
C PHE A 28 7.94 3.03 -2.88
N VAL A 29 7.06 2.04 -3.07
CA VAL A 29 7.49 0.71 -3.52
C VAL A 29 8.08 0.76 -4.92
N ARG A 30 7.42 1.49 -5.83
CA ARG A 30 7.90 1.61 -7.22
C ARG A 30 9.27 2.27 -7.33
N GLU A 31 9.56 3.24 -6.46
CA GLU A 31 10.82 3.99 -6.49
C GLU A 31 11.96 3.25 -5.78
N ASN A 32 11.66 2.50 -4.73
CA ASN A 32 12.68 1.94 -3.85
C ASN A 32 12.95 0.44 -4.02
N ILE A 33 12.09 -0.30 -4.72
CA ILE A 33 12.32 -1.74 -4.95
C ILE A 33 13.54 -2.01 -5.84
N PHE A 34 13.94 -1.05 -6.68
CA PHE A 34 15.04 -1.21 -7.61
C PHE A 34 16.40 -1.40 -6.93
N ASP A 35 16.64 -0.82 -5.77
CA ASP A 35 17.89 -1.03 -5.03
C ASP A 35 18.00 -2.48 -4.53
N PHE A 36 16.89 -3.06 -4.09
CA PHE A 36 16.83 -4.47 -3.76
C PHE A 36 17.07 -5.35 -4.98
N LEU A 37 16.39 -5.07 -6.10
CA LEU A 37 16.53 -5.84 -7.34
C LEU A 37 17.95 -5.76 -7.90
N ARG A 38 18.56 -4.57 -7.88
CA ARG A 38 19.94 -4.37 -8.29
C ARG A 38 20.87 -5.30 -7.51
N TYR A 39 20.74 -5.35 -6.18
CA TYR A 39 21.56 -6.26 -5.40
C TYR A 39 21.39 -7.73 -5.80
N ILE A 40 20.15 -8.18 -6.05
CA ILE A 40 19.86 -9.55 -6.46
C ILE A 40 20.50 -9.87 -7.82
N PHE A 41 20.39 -8.95 -8.80
CA PHE A 41 20.89 -9.16 -10.15
C PHE A 41 22.42 -8.99 -10.29
N ASP A 42 23.04 -8.11 -9.51
CA ASP A 42 24.49 -7.88 -9.53
C ASP A 42 25.28 -9.01 -8.84
N THR A 43 24.63 -9.79 -7.99
CA THR A 43 25.33 -10.84 -7.21
C THR A 43 24.66 -12.21 -7.27
N PRO A 44 24.24 -12.72 -8.44
CA PRO A 44 23.39 -13.91 -8.54
C PRO A 44 24.00 -15.17 -7.93
N ASN A 45 25.34 -15.30 -7.99
CA ASN A 45 26.08 -16.45 -7.47
C ASN A 45 26.60 -16.28 -6.02
N ASN A 46 26.41 -15.10 -5.43
CA ASN A 46 26.94 -14.74 -4.10
C ASN A 46 25.90 -14.00 -3.25
N LEU A 47 24.66 -14.40 -3.33
CA LEU A 47 23.58 -13.81 -2.53
C LEU A 47 23.82 -14.06 -1.04
N ASN A 48 23.87 -12.97 -0.26
CA ASN A 48 24.05 -13.02 1.17
C ASN A 48 22.76 -12.62 1.88
N ILE A 49 22.12 -13.59 2.52
CA ILE A 49 20.85 -13.38 3.23
C ILE A 49 20.95 -12.27 4.30
N ARG A 50 22.08 -12.13 4.99
CA ARG A 50 22.26 -11.05 5.99
C ARG A 50 22.23 -9.68 5.34
N LYS A 51 22.81 -9.55 4.14
CA LYS A 51 22.76 -8.28 3.39
C LYS A 51 21.35 -7.99 2.88
N ILE A 52 20.63 -9.01 2.41
CA ILE A 52 19.21 -8.90 2.03
C ILE A 52 18.39 -8.37 3.22
N LEU A 53 18.54 -8.98 4.39
CA LEU A 53 17.85 -8.54 5.62
C LEU A 53 18.21 -7.10 6.02
N THR A 54 19.45 -6.68 5.81
CA THR A 54 19.86 -5.29 6.06
C THR A 54 19.15 -4.33 5.10
N ILE A 55 19.13 -4.64 3.81
CA ILE A 55 18.43 -3.83 2.80
C ILE A 55 16.94 -3.70 3.15
N VAL A 56 16.28 -4.82 3.47
CA VAL A 56 14.85 -4.82 3.85
C VAL A 56 14.60 -3.99 5.10
N LYS A 57 15.47 -4.10 6.10
CA LYS A 57 15.37 -3.30 7.33
C LYS A 57 15.51 -1.80 7.07
N ASP A 58 16.41 -1.42 6.17
CA ASP A 58 16.62 -0.02 5.82
C ASP A 58 15.46 0.51 4.97
N LEU A 59 14.93 -0.28 4.06
CA LEU A 59 13.69 0.03 3.33
C LEU A 59 12.51 0.24 4.29
N LYS A 60 12.35 -0.61 5.31
CA LYS A 60 11.29 -0.46 6.32
C LYS A 60 11.42 0.85 7.09
N LYS A 61 12.64 1.22 7.49
CA LYS A 61 12.86 2.53 8.17
C LYS A 61 12.47 3.71 7.29
N GLN A 62 12.88 3.69 6.01
CA GLN A 62 12.52 4.75 5.06
C GLN A 62 11.02 4.80 4.81
N PHE A 63 10.37 3.63 4.70
CA PHE A 63 8.94 3.50 4.56
C PHE A 63 8.16 4.15 5.71
N MET A 64 8.60 3.96 6.95
CA MET A 64 7.98 4.55 8.14
C MET A 64 8.12 6.08 8.20
N MET A 65 9.09 6.66 7.48
CA MET A 65 9.29 8.10 7.40
C MET A 65 8.66 8.74 6.16
N ALA A 66 8.15 7.92 5.25
CA ALA A 66 7.54 8.40 4.01
C ALA A 66 6.13 8.96 4.25
N ASP A 67 5.74 9.91 3.40
CA ASP A 67 4.38 10.46 3.43
C ASP A 67 3.32 9.36 3.22
N ILE A 68 2.21 9.47 3.95
CA ILE A 68 1.08 8.55 3.84
C ILE A 68 0.65 8.32 2.39
N GLU A 69 0.64 9.38 1.60
CA GLU A 69 0.23 9.32 0.21
C GLU A 69 1.15 8.48 -0.68
N ASN A 70 2.43 8.39 -0.33
CA ASN A 70 3.43 7.60 -1.05
C ASN A 70 3.42 6.12 -0.69
N ILE A 71 2.98 5.78 0.52
CA ILE A 71 2.86 4.39 1.00
C ILE A 71 1.45 3.81 0.85
N SER A 72 0.45 4.62 0.52
CA SER A 72 -0.93 4.18 0.32
C SER A 72 -1.10 3.42 -0.99
N MET A 73 -1.88 2.34 -0.93
CA MET A 73 -2.30 1.57 -2.11
C MET A 73 -3.44 2.28 -2.84
N THR A 74 -3.55 2.04 -4.13
CA THR A 74 -4.65 2.56 -4.96
C THR A 74 -5.52 1.42 -5.47
N SER A 75 -6.84 1.52 -5.31
CA SER A 75 -7.78 0.53 -5.82
C SER A 75 -9.12 1.16 -6.21
N SER A 76 -9.92 0.41 -6.96
CA SER A 76 -11.30 0.79 -7.29
C SER A 76 -12.26 0.31 -6.21
N CYS A 77 -13.21 1.16 -5.84
CA CYS A 77 -14.36 0.82 -5.01
C CYS A 77 -15.70 0.96 -5.78
N SER A 78 -15.68 0.69 -7.09
CA SER A 78 -16.84 0.84 -7.99
C SER A 78 -18.07 0.02 -7.59
N ASN A 79 -17.90 -1.06 -6.84
CA ASN A 79 -18.98 -1.90 -6.33
C ASN A 79 -19.41 -1.56 -4.88
N TYR A 80 -19.09 -0.35 -4.40
CA TYR A 80 -19.43 0.11 -3.05
C TYR A 80 -20.91 -0.09 -2.71
N ALA A 81 -21.80 0.45 -3.55
CA ALA A 81 -23.24 0.43 -3.30
C ALA A 81 -23.85 -0.98 -3.19
N SER A 82 -23.24 -1.99 -3.83
CA SER A 82 -23.69 -3.39 -3.77
C SER A 82 -23.10 -4.17 -2.59
N LYS A 83 -22.11 -3.61 -1.88
CA LYS A 83 -21.34 -4.29 -0.84
C LYS A 83 -21.41 -3.65 0.54
N VAL A 84 -21.91 -2.43 0.63
CA VAL A 84 -21.99 -1.67 1.88
C VAL A 84 -23.45 -1.37 2.19
N ILE A 85 -23.85 -1.69 3.40
CA ILE A 85 -25.12 -1.25 3.98
C ILE A 85 -24.78 -0.03 4.82
N ASP A 86 -25.22 1.14 4.39
CA ASP A 86 -25.04 2.40 5.14
C ASP A 86 -25.97 2.37 6.38
N ASP A 87 -25.44 1.92 7.51
CA ASP A 87 -26.05 2.23 8.80
C ASP A 87 -25.35 3.48 9.37
N VAL A 88 -26.13 4.42 9.83
CA VAL A 88 -25.63 5.70 10.38
C VAL A 88 -24.69 5.50 11.57
N ASN A 89 -24.78 4.36 12.25
CA ASN A 89 -24.08 4.09 13.51
C ASN A 89 -22.96 3.04 13.39
N ASP A 90 -22.95 2.21 12.37
CA ASP A 90 -21.95 1.15 12.22
C ASP A 90 -21.50 0.96 10.77
N VAL A 91 -20.19 0.69 10.59
CA VAL A 91 -19.64 0.28 9.30
C VAL A 91 -20.02 -1.18 9.07
N VAL A 92 -21.09 -1.39 8.32
CA VAL A 92 -21.52 -2.74 7.94
C VAL A 92 -21.11 -3.02 6.50
N THR A 93 -20.19 -3.95 6.32
CA THR A 93 -19.80 -4.43 4.99
C THR A 93 -20.30 -5.86 4.79
N VAL A 94 -20.78 -6.15 3.59
CA VAL A 94 -21.14 -7.52 3.21
C VAL A 94 -19.88 -8.39 3.22
N LYS A 95 -20.02 -9.65 3.66
CA LYS A 95 -18.93 -10.63 3.67
C LYS A 95 -18.26 -10.73 2.29
N GLY A 96 -16.92 -10.71 2.25
CA GLY A 96 -16.14 -10.76 1.02
C GLY A 96 -15.95 -9.42 0.31
N ALA A 97 -16.31 -8.30 0.93
CA ALA A 97 -15.98 -6.99 0.39
C ALA A 97 -14.45 -6.78 0.33
N HIS A 98 -13.98 -6.26 -0.80
CA HIS A 98 -12.57 -5.92 -1.00
C HIS A 98 -12.12 -4.82 -0.03
N PHE A 99 -10.84 -4.80 0.34
CA PHE A 99 -10.27 -3.81 1.27
C PHE A 99 -10.58 -2.36 0.89
N ALA A 100 -10.56 -2.00 -0.40
CA ALA A 100 -10.93 -0.66 -0.86
C ALA A 100 -12.37 -0.28 -0.49
N VAL A 101 -13.31 -1.24 -0.55
CA VAL A 101 -14.71 -1.01 -0.17
C VAL A 101 -14.84 -0.82 1.34
N LYS A 102 -14.15 -1.65 2.13
CA LYS A 102 -14.09 -1.51 3.59
C LYS A 102 -13.49 -0.17 4.01
N ALA A 103 -12.41 0.22 3.32
CA ALA A 103 -11.72 1.48 3.58
C ALA A 103 -12.60 2.71 3.28
N ALA A 104 -13.34 2.67 2.16
CA ALA A 104 -14.31 3.70 1.79
C ALA A 104 -15.47 3.77 2.79
N ALA A 105 -15.99 2.62 3.23
CA ALA A 105 -17.05 2.55 4.23
C ALA A 105 -16.60 3.15 5.57
N PHE A 106 -15.38 2.88 5.99
CA PHE A 106 -14.85 3.45 7.22
C PHE A 106 -14.63 4.96 7.12
N HIS A 107 -14.16 5.46 6.00
CA HIS A 107 -14.10 6.90 5.73
C HIS A 107 -15.49 7.55 5.88
N ASN A 108 -16.50 7.00 5.20
CA ASN A 108 -17.87 7.53 5.26
C ASN A 108 -18.46 7.45 6.68
N TYR A 109 -18.19 6.39 7.42
CA TYR A 109 -18.58 6.27 8.82
C TYR A 109 -18.00 7.42 9.67
N LEU A 110 -16.71 7.74 9.53
CA LEU A 110 -16.10 8.84 10.25
C LEU A 110 -16.67 10.21 9.84
N LEU A 111 -16.96 10.40 8.54
CA LEU A 111 -17.65 11.62 8.09
C LEU A 111 -19.02 11.79 8.74
N ASN A 112 -19.75 10.69 8.94
CA ASN A 112 -21.09 10.74 9.53
C ASN A 112 -21.12 11.12 11.01
N LYS A 113 -19.99 10.98 11.72
CA LYS A 113 -19.89 11.36 13.13
C LYS A 113 -19.93 12.86 13.38
N ASN A 114 -19.51 13.67 12.41
CA ASN A 114 -19.42 15.11 12.58
C ASN A 114 -19.92 15.84 11.31
N SER A 115 -20.87 16.76 11.51
CA SER A 115 -21.43 17.56 10.42
C SER A 115 -20.40 18.46 9.73
N GLU A 116 -19.37 18.93 10.44
CA GLU A 116 -18.28 19.73 9.88
C GLU A 116 -17.47 18.91 8.86
N TYR A 117 -17.25 17.63 9.15
CA TYR A 117 -16.54 16.73 8.21
C TYR A 117 -17.31 16.56 6.90
N LYS A 118 -18.64 16.45 6.97
CA LYS A 118 -19.49 16.31 5.78
C LYS A 118 -19.46 17.54 4.86
N ILE A 119 -19.22 18.71 5.41
CA ILE A 119 -19.10 19.96 4.64
C ILE A 119 -17.74 20.02 3.95
N LYS A 120 -16.70 19.52 4.60
CA LYS A 120 -15.31 19.67 4.18
C LYS A 120 -14.82 18.54 3.26
N TYR A 121 -15.37 17.35 3.43
CA TYR A 121 -14.92 16.13 2.73
C TYR A 121 -16.05 15.40 2.04
N ASP A 122 -15.78 14.88 0.86
CA ASP A 122 -16.74 14.12 0.07
C ASP A 122 -16.89 12.67 0.56
N THR A 123 -18.11 12.15 0.50
CA THR A 123 -18.37 10.73 0.72
C THR A 123 -17.85 9.88 -0.46
N ILE A 124 -17.29 8.72 -0.13
CA ILE A 124 -16.76 7.77 -1.11
C ILE A 124 -17.80 6.69 -1.39
N LYS A 125 -18.42 6.72 -2.55
CA LYS A 125 -19.41 5.71 -3.00
C LYS A 125 -19.03 4.99 -4.30
N GLY A 126 -17.82 5.25 -4.80
CA GLY A 126 -17.30 4.66 -6.02
C GLY A 126 -15.98 5.29 -6.46
N GLY A 127 -15.50 4.90 -7.63
CA GLY A 127 -14.28 5.44 -8.21
C GLY A 127 -12.98 4.84 -7.68
N ARG A 128 -11.87 5.52 -7.93
CA ARG A 128 -10.53 5.12 -7.46
C ARG A 128 -10.17 5.87 -6.20
N ILE A 129 -9.77 5.13 -5.17
CA ILE A 129 -9.35 5.64 -3.88
C ILE A 129 -7.92 5.22 -3.56
N LYS A 130 -7.29 5.95 -2.65
CA LYS A 130 -6.12 5.49 -1.89
C LYS A 130 -6.59 4.89 -0.57
N TYR A 131 -5.85 3.89 -0.06
CA TYR A 131 -6.12 3.30 1.25
C TYR A 131 -4.84 2.74 1.87
N TYR A 132 -4.86 2.60 3.19
CA TYR A 132 -3.79 2.00 3.97
C TYR A 132 -4.34 1.17 5.12
N TYR A 133 -3.53 0.27 5.65
CA TYR A 133 -3.83 -0.46 6.87
C TYR A 133 -3.66 0.45 8.08
N CYS A 134 -4.57 0.31 9.04
CA CYS A 134 -4.58 1.15 10.22
C CYS A 134 -5.00 0.40 11.47
N ASN A 135 -4.53 0.88 12.62
CA ASN A 135 -4.98 0.43 13.93
C ASN A 135 -6.15 1.30 14.39
N HIS A 136 -7.36 0.73 14.32
CA HIS A 136 -8.56 1.36 14.86
C HIS A 136 -9.59 0.28 15.27
N PRO A 137 -10.31 0.43 16.40
CA PRO A 137 -11.25 -0.60 16.90
C PRO A 137 -12.39 -0.97 15.94
N LYS A 138 -12.77 -0.08 15.06
CA LYS A 138 -13.89 -0.29 14.12
C LYS A 138 -13.47 -0.90 12.79
N ASN A 139 -12.25 -0.62 12.31
CA ASN A 139 -11.77 -1.15 11.04
C ASN A 139 -10.23 -1.11 10.98
N ASN A 140 -9.65 -2.05 10.27
CA ASN A 140 -8.20 -2.16 10.07
C ASN A 140 -7.71 -1.53 8.75
N VAL A 141 -8.57 -0.87 8.00
CA VAL A 141 -8.21 -0.15 6.76
C VAL A 141 -8.94 1.18 6.68
N PHE A 142 -8.23 2.23 6.26
CA PHE A 142 -8.79 3.55 6.04
C PHE A 142 -8.58 4.00 4.60
N GLY A 143 -9.62 4.54 3.97
CA GLY A 143 -9.58 5.03 2.60
C GLY A 143 -9.80 6.53 2.51
N TYR A 144 -9.32 7.12 1.41
CA TYR A 144 -9.53 8.53 1.11
C TYR A 144 -9.51 8.79 -0.40
N MET A 145 -10.05 9.93 -0.81
CA MET A 145 -10.03 10.32 -2.22
C MET A 145 -8.59 10.53 -2.68
N ARG A 146 -8.28 10.13 -3.89
CA ARG A 146 -6.91 10.08 -4.43
C ARG A 146 -6.16 11.42 -4.33
N SER A 147 -6.87 12.52 -4.34
CA SER A 147 -6.31 13.88 -4.38
C SER A 147 -5.99 14.46 -3.02
N PHE A 148 -6.53 13.91 -1.92
CA PHE A 148 -6.41 14.56 -0.62
C PHE A 148 -6.59 13.60 0.55
N HIS A 149 -5.58 13.53 1.44
CA HIS A 149 -5.67 12.79 2.69
C HIS A 149 -6.31 13.66 3.79
N PRO A 150 -7.35 13.19 4.47
CA PRO A 150 -8.06 13.95 5.50
C PRO A 150 -7.35 13.83 6.87
N TYR A 151 -6.16 14.41 7.01
CA TYR A 151 -5.34 14.34 8.23
C TYR A 151 -6.12 14.74 9.49
N GLU A 152 -6.94 15.81 9.41
CA GLU A 152 -7.74 16.28 10.52
C GLU A 152 -8.68 15.20 11.08
N ILE A 153 -9.31 14.42 10.19
CA ILE A 153 -10.21 13.33 10.62
C ILE A 153 -9.41 12.22 11.27
N THR A 154 -8.32 11.80 10.63
CA THR A 154 -7.53 10.66 11.11
C THR A 154 -6.88 10.93 12.46
N GLU A 155 -6.40 12.16 12.69
CA GLU A 155 -5.86 12.56 13.99
C GLU A 155 -6.94 12.60 15.09
N LYS A 156 -8.05 13.30 14.85
CA LYS A 156 -9.13 13.45 15.85
C LYS A 156 -9.81 12.13 16.17
N GLU A 157 -9.97 11.25 15.20
CA GLU A 157 -10.63 9.96 15.38
C GLU A 157 -9.65 8.83 15.77
N GLY A 158 -8.37 9.13 15.92
CA GLY A 158 -7.36 8.16 16.37
C GLY A 158 -7.04 7.06 15.35
N VAL A 159 -7.18 7.35 14.07
CA VAL A 159 -6.80 6.44 12.97
C VAL A 159 -5.28 6.48 12.81
N LYS A 160 -4.60 5.47 13.34
CA LYS A 160 -3.13 5.35 13.25
C LYS A 160 -2.76 4.35 12.17
N ILE A 161 -1.73 4.66 11.36
CA ILE A 161 -1.22 3.71 10.38
C ILE A 161 -0.63 2.50 11.11
N ASP A 162 -0.94 1.32 10.61
CA ASP A 162 -0.25 0.09 10.92
C ASP A 162 0.91 -0.06 9.92
N TYR A 163 2.07 0.49 10.27
CA TYR A 163 3.24 0.47 9.40
C TYR A 163 3.78 -0.94 9.15
N ASP A 164 3.62 -1.84 10.10
CA ASP A 164 4.08 -3.22 9.95
C ASP A 164 3.23 -3.94 8.91
N GLU A 165 1.91 -3.97 9.08
CA GLU A 165 0.99 -4.58 8.11
C GLU A 165 1.08 -3.88 6.74
N GLN A 166 1.17 -2.55 6.72
CA GLN A 166 1.27 -1.79 5.47
C GLN A 166 2.55 -2.13 4.69
N PHE A 167 3.70 -2.22 5.38
CA PHE A 167 4.97 -2.61 4.77
C PHE A 167 4.94 -4.05 4.27
N ASP A 168 4.43 -4.97 5.09
CA ASP A 168 4.37 -6.39 4.77
C ASP A 168 3.53 -6.64 3.52
N VAL A 169 2.37 -6.02 3.43
CA VAL A 169 1.46 -6.20 2.28
C VAL A 169 2.00 -5.56 1.01
N CYS A 170 2.56 -4.36 1.06
CA CYS A 170 2.90 -3.64 -0.16
C CYS A 170 4.37 -3.76 -0.61
N MET A 171 5.32 -3.98 0.31
CA MET A 171 6.76 -4.07 0.00
C MET A 171 7.31 -5.48 0.20
N LEU A 172 7.11 -6.07 1.38
CA LEU A 172 7.69 -7.36 1.73
C LEU A 172 7.11 -8.49 0.87
N SER A 173 5.80 -8.44 0.58
CA SER A 173 5.16 -9.38 -0.34
C SER A 173 5.77 -9.35 -1.74
N VAL A 174 6.17 -8.17 -2.23
CA VAL A 174 6.84 -8.00 -3.52
C VAL A 174 8.26 -8.58 -3.46
N ILE A 175 9.03 -8.25 -2.41
CA ILE A 175 10.38 -8.79 -2.18
C ILE A 175 10.36 -10.32 -2.17
N ASN A 176 9.44 -10.92 -1.40
CA ASN A 176 9.34 -12.38 -1.28
C ASN A 176 9.04 -13.07 -2.62
N ARG A 177 8.27 -12.45 -3.52
CA ARG A 177 8.05 -12.97 -4.88
C ARG A 177 9.31 -13.03 -5.74
N PHE A 178 10.35 -12.27 -5.42
CA PHE A 178 11.66 -12.36 -6.07
C PHE A 178 12.59 -13.36 -5.38
N LEU A 179 12.45 -13.55 -4.06
CA LEU A 179 13.29 -14.49 -3.31
C LEU A 179 12.90 -15.96 -3.56
N GLU A 180 11.60 -16.27 -3.62
CA GLU A 180 11.12 -17.64 -3.84
C GLU A 180 11.67 -18.30 -5.11
N PRO A 181 11.62 -17.69 -6.32
CA PRO A 181 12.09 -18.31 -7.55
C PRO A 181 13.60 -18.59 -7.59
N ILE A 182 14.37 -17.87 -6.77
CA ILE A 182 15.84 -18.07 -6.68
C ILE A 182 16.23 -18.98 -5.50
N GLY A 183 15.25 -19.62 -4.86
CA GLY A 183 15.47 -20.62 -3.81
C GLY A 183 15.85 -20.02 -2.45
N LEU A 184 15.64 -18.74 -2.22
CA LEU A 184 15.87 -18.11 -0.93
C LEU A 184 14.61 -18.17 -0.04
N PRO A 185 14.79 -18.24 1.30
CA PRO A 185 13.65 -18.24 2.22
C PRO A 185 12.90 -16.89 2.16
N THR A 186 11.59 -16.96 2.35
CA THR A 186 10.76 -15.77 2.56
C THR A 186 11.15 -15.05 3.86
N ILE A 187 11.04 -13.74 3.85
CA ILE A 187 11.25 -12.88 5.02
C ILE A 187 9.88 -12.61 5.65
N ASN A 188 9.81 -12.75 6.98
CA ASN A 188 8.62 -12.50 7.79
C ASN A 188 8.87 -11.33 8.74
#